data_5bb62a5e9e52c244d75cc9e019000fde
#
_entry.id   5bb62a5e9e52c244d75cc9e019000fde
#
_cell.length_a   1.000
_cell.length_b   1.000
_cell.length_c   1.000
_cell.angle_alpha   90.00
_cell.angle_beta   90.00
_cell.angle_gamma   90.00
#
_symmetry.space_group_name_H-M   'P 1'
#
loop_
_entity.id
_entity.type
_entity.pdbx_description
1 polymer ?
#
loop_
_entity_poly.entity_id
_entity_poly.type
_entity_poly.pdbx_seq_one_letter_code
_entity_poly.pdbx_strand_id
1 'polypeptide(L)'
;PAIQARSLAATAEPAVVRWVLIAVALGFLGLFLVIPLVAVFAQAFEKGIWLYFRSLVDADALAAIRLTLVVALVAVPINTIFGVAAAWAISKFEFVGKNLLITLIDLPFSISPVVSGLIFVLLFGRQGWLGPWLEAHDLRIVFAVPGIVIATVFVTFPFVARELIPLMQAQGGDEEEAARLL
;
A
#
# COMPACT_ATOMS: atom_id res chain seq x y z
N PRO A 1 -6.42 20.66 40.35
CA PRO A 1 -7.22 21.02 39.17
C PRO A 1 -6.74 22.31 38.48
N ALA A 2 -6.20 23.30 39.22
CA ALA A 2 -5.75 24.57 38.65
C ALA A 2 -4.44 24.47 37.82
N ILE A 3 -3.56 23.49 38.13
CA ILE A 3 -2.28 23.28 37.42
C ILE A 3 -2.51 22.65 36.04
N GLN A 4 -3.46 21.73 35.90
CA GLN A 4 -3.81 21.11 34.61
C GLN A 4 -4.48 22.09 33.64
N ALA A 5 -5.33 22.99 34.15
CA ALA A 5 -5.97 24.01 33.31
C ALA A 5 -4.94 25.03 32.76
N ARG A 6 -3.88 25.33 33.52
CA ARG A 6 -2.81 26.24 33.08
C ARG A 6 -1.90 25.63 32.00
N SER A 7 -1.65 24.31 32.05
CA SER A 7 -0.83 23.62 31.05
C SER A 7 -1.55 23.52 29.68
N LEU A 8 -2.87 23.40 29.66
CA LEU A 8 -3.66 23.37 28.42
C LEU A 8 -3.76 24.76 27.76
N ALA A 9 -3.75 25.83 28.55
CA ALA A 9 -3.77 27.19 28.01
C ALA A 9 -2.40 27.65 27.47
N ALA A 10 -1.29 27.07 27.94
CA ALA A 10 0.05 27.41 27.48
C ALA A 10 0.43 26.75 26.13
N THR A 11 -0.31 25.74 25.69
CA THR A 11 -0.14 25.06 24.41
C THR A 11 -1.13 25.49 23.33
N ALA A 12 -2.03 26.44 23.63
CA ALA A 12 -2.96 26.97 22.64
C ALA A 12 -2.21 27.94 21.71
N GLU A 13 -1.93 27.49 20.50
CA GLU A 13 -1.33 28.34 19.46
C GLU A 13 -2.24 29.56 19.17
N PRO A 14 -1.65 30.76 18.92
CA PRO A 14 -2.41 31.93 18.52
C PRO A 14 -3.27 31.60 17.29
N ALA A 15 -4.54 32.05 17.32
CA ALA A 15 -5.48 31.77 16.22
C ALA A 15 -4.91 32.18 14.85
N VAL A 16 -4.14 33.25 14.81
CA VAL A 16 -3.48 33.73 13.58
C VAL A 16 -2.49 32.68 13.02
N VAL A 17 -1.63 32.10 13.87
CA VAL A 17 -0.65 31.06 13.48
C VAL A 17 -1.40 29.84 12.92
N ARG A 18 -2.45 29.39 13.59
CA ARG A 18 -3.27 28.26 13.14
C ARG A 18 -3.89 28.51 11.75
N TRP A 19 -4.48 29.69 11.53
CA TRP A 19 -5.09 30.02 10.25
C TRP A 19 -4.05 30.18 9.14
N VAL A 20 -2.88 30.75 9.44
CA VAL A 20 -1.75 30.84 8.48
C VAL A 20 -1.27 29.43 8.09
N LEU A 21 -1.06 28.55 9.06
CA LEU A 21 -0.64 27.16 8.77
C LEU A 21 -1.69 26.41 7.93
N ILE A 22 -2.97 26.56 8.26
CA ILE A 22 -4.06 25.97 7.46
C ILE A 22 -4.07 26.54 6.04
N ALA A 23 -3.94 27.84 5.88
CA ALA A 23 -3.92 28.50 4.56
C ALA A 23 -2.72 28.04 3.72
N VAL A 24 -1.53 27.93 4.32
CA VAL A 24 -0.33 27.41 3.66
C VAL A 24 -0.52 25.95 3.26
N ALA A 25 -1.04 25.09 4.16
CA ALA A 25 -1.29 23.69 3.86
C ALA A 25 -2.33 23.51 2.75
N LEU A 26 -3.44 24.23 2.81
CA LEU A 26 -4.48 24.20 1.76
C LEU A 26 -3.97 24.79 0.44
N GLY A 27 -3.17 25.85 0.48
CA GLY A 27 -2.53 26.43 -0.70
C GLY A 27 -1.57 25.44 -1.36
N PHE A 28 -0.75 24.76 -0.58
CA PHE A 28 0.15 23.73 -1.08
C PHE A 28 -0.64 22.55 -1.66
N LEU A 29 -1.65 22.07 -0.96
CA LEU A 29 -2.51 20.98 -1.43
C LEU A 29 -3.24 21.38 -2.73
N GLY A 30 -3.78 22.61 -2.78
CA GLY A 30 -4.42 23.14 -3.97
C GLY A 30 -3.47 23.23 -5.17
N LEU A 31 -2.25 23.74 -4.94
CA LEU A 31 -1.27 23.88 -6.01
C LEU A 31 -0.78 22.52 -6.54
N PHE A 32 -0.41 21.60 -5.65
CA PHE A 32 0.26 20.36 -6.04
C PHE A 32 -0.69 19.19 -6.32
N LEU A 33 -1.92 19.24 -5.81
CA LEU A 33 -2.91 18.19 -6.04
C LEU A 33 -3.98 18.61 -7.03
N VAL A 34 -4.62 19.78 -6.80
CA VAL A 34 -5.79 20.20 -7.59
C VAL A 34 -5.37 20.66 -8.99
N ILE A 35 -4.30 21.43 -9.14
CA ILE A 35 -3.88 21.93 -10.46
C ILE A 35 -3.52 20.78 -11.41
N PRO A 36 -2.65 19.81 -11.05
CA PRO A 36 -2.38 18.67 -11.92
C PRO A 36 -3.63 17.86 -12.23
N LEU A 37 -4.51 17.66 -11.26
CA LEU A 37 -5.76 16.93 -11.45
C LEU A 37 -6.66 17.65 -12.48
N VAL A 38 -6.87 18.95 -12.33
CA VAL A 38 -7.65 19.77 -13.27
C VAL A 38 -6.98 19.75 -14.67
N ALA A 39 -5.66 19.84 -14.74
CA ALA A 39 -4.94 19.78 -16.01
C ALA A 39 -5.14 18.44 -16.73
N VAL A 40 -5.12 17.31 -16.01
CA VAL A 40 -5.38 15.99 -16.58
C VAL A 40 -6.79 15.92 -17.13
N PHE A 41 -7.81 16.37 -16.38
CA PHE A 41 -9.19 16.38 -16.88
C PHE A 41 -9.39 17.36 -18.04
N ALA A 42 -8.80 18.56 -17.99
CA ALA A 42 -8.87 19.51 -19.09
C ALA A 42 -8.28 18.91 -20.39
N GLN A 43 -7.13 18.27 -20.31
CA GLN A 43 -6.53 17.59 -21.46
C GLN A 43 -7.35 16.38 -21.93
N ALA A 44 -7.91 15.60 -21.00
CA ALA A 44 -8.75 14.46 -21.34
C ALA A 44 -9.99 14.85 -22.15
N PHE A 45 -10.56 16.04 -21.88
CA PHE A 45 -11.75 16.52 -22.57
C PHE A 45 -11.46 17.53 -23.70
N GLU A 46 -10.21 17.91 -23.92
CA GLU A 46 -9.82 18.88 -24.95
C GLU A 46 -10.31 18.52 -26.36
N LYS A 47 -10.26 17.22 -26.69
CA LYS A 47 -10.72 16.68 -27.98
C LYS A 47 -12.20 16.31 -28.01
N GLY A 48 -12.94 16.68 -26.99
CA GLY A 48 -14.37 16.41 -26.84
C GLY A 48 -14.69 15.15 -26.05
N ILE A 49 -15.81 15.22 -25.35
CA ILE A 49 -16.28 14.17 -24.43
C ILE A 49 -16.53 12.82 -25.14
N TRP A 50 -16.93 12.87 -26.40
CA TRP A 50 -17.19 11.67 -27.20
C TRP A 50 -15.91 10.87 -27.47
N LEU A 51 -14.82 11.56 -27.78
CA LEU A 51 -13.53 10.90 -28.02
C LEU A 51 -12.97 10.29 -26.71
N TYR A 52 -13.20 10.97 -25.57
CA TYR A 52 -12.86 10.42 -24.26
C TYR A 52 -13.54 9.07 -24.01
N PHE A 53 -14.86 8.99 -24.17
CA PHE A 53 -15.57 7.72 -23.98
C PHE A 53 -15.17 6.64 -25.00
N ARG A 54 -14.88 7.03 -26.24
CA ARG A 54 -14.40 6.09 -27.26
C ARG A 54 -13.02 5.51 -26.90
N SER A 55 -12.12 6.31 -26.35
CA SER A 55 -10.81 5.83 -25.91
C SER A 55 -10.86 4.89 -24.70
N LEU A 56 -11.91 4.95 -23.87
CA LEU A 56 -12.11 3.97 -22.80
C LEU A 56 -12.51 2.57 -23.31
N VAL A 57 -13.07 2.49 -24.50
CA VAL A 57 -13.50 1.23 -25.14
C VAL A 57 -12.45 0.72 -26.12
N ASP A 58 -11.33 1.43 -26.27
CA ASP A 58 -10.22 0.99 -27.10
C ASP A 58 -9.61 -0.32 -26.59
N ALA A 59 -9.08 -1.13 -27.50
CA ALA A 59 -8.56 -2.46 -27.19
C ALA A 59 -7.45 -2.42 -26.13
N ASP A 60 -6.57 -1.42 -26.24
CA ASP A 60 -5.46 -1.24 -25.28
C ASP A 60 -5.95 -0.81 -23.92
N ALA A 61 -6.93 0.09 -23.85
CA ALA A 61 -7.56 0.53 -22.61
C ALA A 61 -8.27 -0.62 -21.89
N LEU A 62 -9.03 -1.42 -22.63
CA LEU A 62 -9.72 -2.60 -22.08
C LEU A 62 -8.73 -3.66 -21.62
N ALA A 63 -7.64 -3.88 -22.35
CA ALA A 63 -6.57 -4.79 -21.94
C ALA A 63 -5.91 -4.31 -20.63
N ALA A 64 -5.63 -3.02 -20.49
CA ALA A 64 -5.07 -2.43 -19.27
C ALA A 64 -6.04 -2.54 -18.08
N ILE A 65 -7.32 -2.25 -18.28
CA ILE A 65 -8.37 -2.41 -17.26
C ILE A 65 -8.46 -3.87 -16.81
N ARG A 66 -8.53 -4.81 -17.77
CA ARG A 66 -8.58 -6.24 -17.47
C ARG A 66 -7.35 -6.69 -16.68
N LEU A 67 -6.16 -6.26 -17.08
CA LEU A 67 -4.93 -6.59 -16.38
C LEU A 67 -4.96 -6.07 -14.94
N THR A 68 -5.35 -4.83 -14.73
CA THR A 68 -5.47 -4.22 -13.41
C THR A 68 -6.46 -4.99 -12.52
N LEU A 69 -7.62 -5.35 -13.06
CA LEU A 69 -8.62 -6.13 -12.32
C LEU A 69 -8.12 -7.53 -11.96
N VAL A 70 -7.43 -8.21 -12.87
CA VAL A 70 -6.85 -9.54 -12.61
C VAL A 70 -5.78 -9.44 -11.53
N VAL A 71 -4.87 -8.46 -11.63
CA VAL A 71 -3.83 -8.24 -10.61
C VAL A 71 -4.46 -7.92 -9.25
N ALA A 72 -5.45 -7.03 -9.20
CA ALA A 72 -6.14 -6.67 -7.97
C ALA A 72 -6.88 -7.87 -7.36
N LEU A 73 -7.60 -8.65 -8.19
CA LEU A 73 -8.35 -9.82 -7.74
C LEU A 73 -7.46 -10.91 -7.10
N VAL A 74 -6.21 -10.98 -7.49
CA VAL A 74 -5.23 -11.92 -6.93
C VAL A 74 -4.46 -11.29 -5.77
N ALA A 75 -3.93 -10.08 -5.94
CA ALA A 75 -3.08 -9.43 -4.95
C ALA A 75 -3.85 -9.05 -3.67
N VAL A 76 -5.07 -8.53 -3.79
CA VAL A 76 -5.86 -8.07 -2.62
C VAL A 76 -6.19 -9.23 -1.68
N PRO A 77 -6.75 -10.37 -2.12
CA PRO A 77 -6.99 -11.50 -1.23
C PRO A 77 -5.72 -12.06 -0.59
N ILE A 78 -4.64 -12.21 -1.37
CA ILE A 78 -3.36 -12.68 -0.86
C ILE A 78 -2.86 -11.76 0.26
N ASN A 79 -2.79 -10.45 0.00
CA ASN A 79 -2.34 -9.47 0.99
C ASN A 79 -3.25 -9.43 2.22
N THR A 80 -4.55 -9.55 2.04
CA THR A 80 -5.51 -9.58 3.15
C THR A 80 -5.29 -10.81 4.02
N ILE A 81 -5.24 -12.00 3.43
CA ILE A 81 -5.07 -13.26 4.18
C ILE A 81 -3.74 -13.26 4.94
N PHE A 82 -2.63 -13.02 4.23
CA PHE A 82 -1.31 -13.05 4.86
C PHE A 82 -1.06 -11.86 5.79
N GLY A 83 -1.56 -10.67 5.43
CA GLY A 83 -1.44 -9.47 6.25
C GLY A 83 -2.21 -9.57 7.57
N VAL A 84 -3.46 -10.09 7.53
CA VAL A 84 -4.25 -10.36 8.75
C VAL A 84 -3.58 -11.44 9.59
N ALA A 85 -3.13 -12.54 8.98
CA ALA A 85 -2.45 -13.60 9.70
C ALA A 85 -1.16 -13.12 10.38
N ALA A 86 -0.36 -12.32 9.68
CA ALA A 86 0.86 -11.73 10.23
C ALA A 86 0.56 -10.73 11.35
N ALA A 87 -0.42 -9.85 11.16
CA ALA A 87 -0.84 -8.89 12.16
C ALA A 87 -1.35 -9.59 13.44
N TRP A 88 -2.15 -10.61 13.27
CA TRP A 88 -2.66 -11.42 14.39
C TRP A 88 -1.55 -12.14 15.13
N ALA A 89 -0.63 -12.80 14.40
CA ALA A 89 0.51 -13.48 14.99
C ALA A 89 1.41 -12.51 15.80
N ILE A 90 1.71 -11.35 15.24
CA ILE A 90 2.56 -10.33 15.90
C ILE A 90 1.86 -9.70 17.11
N SER A 91 0.54 -9.46 17.02
CA SER A 91 -0.20 -8.76 18.06
C SER A 91 -0.54 -9.64 19.26
N LYS A 92 -0.82 -10.93 19.03
CA LYS A 92 -1.38 -11.83 20.06
C LYS A 92 -0.38 -12.85 20.61
N PHE A 93 0.75 -13.09 19.92
CA PHE A 93 1.69 -14.12 20.34
C PHE A 93 3.10 -13.55 20.53
N GLU A 94 3.80 -14.17 21.52
CA GLU A 94 5.24 -14.01 21.67
C GLU A 94 5.94 -15.28 21.18
N PHE A 95 6.78 -15.13 20.15
CA PHE A 95 7.49 -16.26 19.55
C PHE A 95 8.90 -15.86 19.10
N VAL A 96 9.76 -16.86 19.00
CA VAL A 96 11.13 -16.68 18.49
C VAL A 96 11.05 -16.31 17.00
N GLY A 97 11.65 -15.18 16.62
CA GLY A 97 11.61 -14.69 15.23
C GLY A 97 10.52 -13.62 14.97
N LYS A 98 9.75 -13.18 15.98
CA LYS A 98 8.77 -12.08 15.84
C LYS A 98 9.41 -10.84 15.24
N ASN A 99 10.57 -10.41 15.74
CA ASN A 99 11.28 -9.25 15.22
C ASN A 99 11.76 -9.45 13.77
N LEU A 100 12.15 -10.66 13.41
CA LEU A 100 12.50 -10.99 12.02
C LEU A 100 11.28 -10.87 11.10
N LEU A 101 10.11 -11.36 11.53
CA LEU A 101 8.87 -11.23 10.77
C LEU A 101 8.48 -9.76 10.57
N ILE A 102 8.59 -8.92 11.61
CA ILE A 102 8.35 -7.48 11.50
C ILE A 102 9.33 -6.86 10.50
N THR A 103 10.62 -7.18 10.59
CA THR A 103 11.63 -6.69 9.66
C THR A 103 11.33 -7.10 8.21
N LEU A 104 10.89 -8.34 7.98
CA LEU A 104 10.51 -8.82 6.66
C LEU A 104 9.28 -8.10 6.09
N ILE A 105 8.31 -7.77 6.95
CA ILE A 105 7.14 -6.97 6.55
C ILE A 105 7.57 -5.55 6.17
N ASP A 106 8.53 -4.98 6.86
CA ASP A 106 9.01 -3.61 6.60
C ASP A 106 10.00 -3.52 5.43
N LEU A 107 10.53 -4.64 4.98
CA LEU A 107 11.56 -4.70 3.95
C LEU A 107 11.14 -4.02 2.62
N PRO A 108 9.91 -4.20 2.10
CA PRO A 108 9.48 -3.51 0.88
C PRO A 108 9.50 -1.98 0.96
N PHE A 109 9.29 -1.40 2.15
CA PHE A 109 9.40 0.05 2.36
C PHE A 109 10.85 0.54 2.43
N SER A 110 11.75 -0.34 2.84
CA SER A 110 13.17 0.00 3.00
C SER A 110 13.96 -0.11 1.70
N ILE A 111 13.43 -0.85 0.72
CA ILE A 111 14.09 -1.11 -0.55
C ILE A 111 13.52 -0.19 -1.64
N SER A 112 14.38 0.46 -2.41
CA SER A 112 13.95 1.24 -3.58
C SER A 112 13.23 0.33 -4.59
N PRO A 113 12.14 0.78 -5.22
CA PRO A 113 11.43 0.03 -6.26
C PRO A 113 12.34 -0.42 -7.42
N VAL A 114 13.36 0.37 -7.76
CA VAL A 114 14.35 0.03 -8.79
C VAL A 114 15.19 -1.18 -8.36
N VAL A 115 15.65 -1.19 -7.11
CA VAL A 115 16.41 -2.32 -6.54
C VAL A 115 15.55 -3.57 -6.46
N SER A 116 14.30 -3.44 -6.01
CA SER A 116 13.34 -4.54 -5.99
C SER A 116 13.13 -5.12 -7.40
N GLY A 117 12.93 -4.28 -8.41
CA GLY A 117 12.80 -4.71 -9.80
C GLY A 117 14.04 -5.48 -10.29
N LEU A 118 15.24 -5.00 -9.97
CA LEU A 118 16.48 -5.71 -10.30
C LEU A 118 16.57 -7.08 -9.59
N ILE A 119 16.20 -7.15 -8.32
CA ILE A 119 16.16 -8.42 -7.58
C ILE A 119 15.19 -9.40 -8.25
N PHE A 120 14.01 -8.97 -8.68
CA PHE A 120 13.06 -9.82 -9.40
C PHE A 120 13.65 -10.35 -10.73
N VAL A 121 14.37 -9.51 -11.47
CA VAL A 121 15.05 -9.94 -12.70
C VAL A 121 16.17 -10.93 -12.41
N LEU A 122 16.94 -10.72 -11.35
CA LEU A 122 18.02 -11.64 -10.93
C LEU A 122 17.47 -12.97 -10.39
N LEU A 123 16.29 -12.99 -9.79
CA LEU A 123 15.67 -14.21 -9.29
C LEU A 123 14.94 -14.98 -10.40
N PHE A 124 14.08 -14.30 -11.16
CA PHE A 124 13.11 -14.90 -12.07
C PHE A 124 13.44 -14.72 -13.55
N GLY A 125 14.49 -13.95 -13.89
CA GLY A 125 14.95 -13.77 -15.27
C GLY A 125 15.54 -15.08 -15.85
N ARG A 126 15.66 -15.16 -17.16
CA ARG A 126 16.15 -16.37 -17.87
C ARG A 126 17.55 -16.84 -17.36
N GLN A 127 18.41 -15.89 -17.03
CA GLN A 127 19.74 -16.13 -16.45
C GLN A 127 19.75 -16.02 -14.92
N GLY A 128 18.58 -15.86 -14.32
CA GLY A 128 18.39 -15.71 -12.89
C GLY A 128 18.44 -17.04 -12.14
N TRP A 129 18.42 -16.95 -10.84
CA TRP A 129 18.57 -18.13 -9.96
C TRP A 129 17.50 -19.20 -10.20
N LEU A 130 16.25 -18.79 -10.43
CA LEU A 130 15.13 -19.68 -10.75
C LEU A 130 14.89 -19.82 -12.27
N GLY A 131 15.64 -19.10 -13.09
CA GLY A 131 15.47 -19.05 -14.54
C GLY A 131 15.42 -20.42 -15.22
N PRO A 132 16.41 -21.31 -15.04
CA PRO A 132 16.43 -22.62 -15.66
C PRO A 132 15.24 -23.52 -15.26
N TRP A 133 14.81 -23.41 -13.99
CA TRP A 133 13.64 -24.15 -13.50
C TRP A 133 12.35 -23.63 -14.12
N LEU A 134 12.19 -22.31 -14.20
CA LEU A 134 11.03 -21.67 -14.81
C LEU A 134 10.93 -21.99 -16.31
N GLU A 135 12.06 -21.97 -17.03
CA GLU A 135 12.13 -22.30 -18.44
C GLU A 135 11.76 -23.77 -18.70
N ALA A 136 12.23 -24.70 -17.85
CA ALA A 136 11.86 -26.10 -17.93
C ALA A 136 10.36 -26.39 -17.75
N HIS A 137 9.65 -25.48 -17.06
CA HIS A 137 8.21 -25.59 -16.82
C HIS A 137 7.36 -24.65 -17.71
N ASP A 138 7.97 -23.99 -18.70
CA ASP A 138 7.34 -22.98 -19.58
C ASP A 138 6.64 -21.84 -18.80
N LEU A 139 7.19 -21.46 -17.64
CA LEU A 139 6.68 -20.41 -16.80
C LEU A 139 7.44 -19.11 -17.04
N ARG A 140 6.72 -18.06 -17.43
CA ARG A 140 7.27 -16.71 -17.60
C ARG A 140 6.76 -15.81 -16.49
N ILE A 141 7.70 -15.28 -15.69
CA ILE A 141 7.40 -14.34 -14.59
C ILE A 141 7.78 -12.92 -15.00
N VAL A 142 9.02 -12.69 -15.42
CA VAL A 142 9.50 -11.36 -15.81
C VAL A 142 8.80 -10.89 -17.08
N PHE A 143 8.33 -9.65 -17.09
CA PHE A 143 7.52 -9.05 -18.16
C PHE A 143 6.21 -9.81 -18.49
N ALA A 144 5.66 -10.53 -17.53
CA ALA A 144 4.40 -11.26 -17.65
C ALA A 144 3.46 -10.95 -16.47
N VAL A 145 2.19 -11.33 -16.59
CA VAL A 145 1.17 -11.10 -15.55
C VAL A 145 1.59 -11.62 -14.16
N PRO A 146 2.17 -12.84 -14.03
CA PRO A 146 2.63 -13.31 -12.71
C PRO A 146 3.66 -12.39 -12.07
N GLY A 147 4.58 -11.82 -12.84
CA GLY A 147 5.56 -10.86 -12.32
C GLY A 147 4.93 -9.59 -11.78
N ILE A 148 3.90 -9.06 -12.46
CA ILE A 148 3.15 -7.89 -11.99
C ILE A 148 2.42 -8.22 -10.68
N VAL A 149 1.80 -9.40 -10.58
CA VAL A 149 1.12 -9.86 -9.36
C VAL A 149 2.11 -9.96 -8.19
N ILE A 150 3.24 -10.65 -8.39
CA ILE A 150 4.26 -10.83 -7.35
C ILE A 150 4.82 -9.48 -6.88
N ALA A 151 5.14 -8.58 -7.82
CA ALA A 151 5.62 -7.24 -7.50
C ALA A 151 4.57 -6.43 -6.74
N THR A 152 3.30 -6.49 -7.16
CA THR A 152 2.20 -5.81 -6.49
C THR A 152 2.00 -6.35 -5.07
N VAL A 153 1.94 -7.66 -4.90
CA VAL A 153 1.83 -8.30 -3.59
C VAL A 153 2.99 -7.87 -2.68
N PHE A 154 4.22 -7.94 -3.18
CA PHE A 154 5.40 -7.56 -2.41
C PHE A 154 5.34 -6.13 -1.92
N VAL A 155 5.01 -5.17 -2.79
CA VAL A 155 4.98 -3.74 -2.44
C VAL A 155 3.80 -3.40 -1.54
N THR A 156 2.66 -4.07 -1.71
CA THR A 156 1.41 -3.71 -1.00
C THR A 156 1.13 -4.56 0.24
N PHE A 157 1.82 -5.69 0.42
CA PHE A 157 1.69 -6.56 1.59
C PHE A 157 1.86 -5.84 2.94
N PRO A 158 2.85 -4.94 3.12
CA PRO A 158 3.06 -4.26 4.40
C PRO A 158 1.89 -3.39 4.83
N PHE A 159 1.11 -2.84 3.89
CA PHE A 159 0.01 -1.92 4.24
C PHE A 159 -1.02 -2.58 5.14
N VAL A 160 -1.44 -3.80 4.82
CA VAL A 160 -2.45 -4.53 5.61
C VAL A 160 -1.92 -4.85 7.02
N ALA A 161 -0.70 -5.37 7.10
CA ALA A 161 -0.10 -5.73 8.39
C ALA A 161 0.12 -4.49 9.28
N ARG A 162 0.67 -3.41 8.72
CA ARG A 162 0.98 -2.18 9.47
C ARG A 162 -0.26 -1.46 10.01
N GLU A 163 -1.36 -1.48 9.28
CA GLU A 163 -2.62 -0.89 9.76
C GLU A 163 -3.26 -1.74 10.86
N LEU A 164 -3.18 -3.05 10.74
CA LEU A 164 -3.85 -3.96 11.68
C LEU A 164 -3.07 -4.21 12.96
N ILE A 165 -1.74 -4.23 12.94
CA ILE A 165 -0.91 -4.49 14.13
C ILE A 165 -1.25 -3.53 15.28
N PRO A 166 -1.19 -2.19 15.13
CA PRO A 166 -1.50 -1.27 16.23
C PRO A 166 -2.96 -1.34 16.65
N LEU A 167 -3.88 -1.59 15.73
CA LEU A 167 -5.30 -1.75 16.03
C LEU A 167 -5.54 -2.97 16.92
N MET A 168 -4.98 -4.13 16.57
CA MET A 168 -5.11 -5.36 17.34
C MET A 168 -4.38 -5.28 18.69
N GLN A 169 -3.26 -4.55 18.77
CA GLN A 169 -2.57 -4.31 20.03
C GLN A 169 -3.37 -3.39 20.96
N ALA A 170 -4.05 -2.37 20.42
CA ALA A 170 -4.91 -1.47 21.18
C ALA A 170 -6.17 -2.15 21.72
N GLN A 171 -6.71 -3.13 21.02
CA GLN A 171 -7.85 -3.94 21.49
C GLN A 171 -7.50 -4.82 22.70
N GLY A 172 -6.21 -5.16 22.88
CA GLY A 172 -5.80 -6.07 23.97
C GLY A 172 -6.30 -7.51 23.80
N GLY A 173 -6.33 -8.26 24.89
CA GLY A 173 -6.76 -9.67 24.93
C GLY A 173 -8.00 -9.93 25.78
N ASP A 174 -8.61 -8.88 26.34
CA ASP A 174 -9.66 -9.00 27.37
C ASP A 174 -10.91 -9.70 26.85
N GLU A 175 -11.28 -9.49 25.60
CA GLU A 175 -12.42 -10.14 24.94
C GLU A 175 -12.18 -11.65 24.73
N GLU A 176 -10.95 -12.01 24.37
CA GLU A 176 -10.56 -13.42 24.16
C GLU A 176 -10.42 -14.16 25.50
N GLU A 177 -9.96 -13.49 26.55
CA GLU A 177 -9.94 -14.06 27.91
C GLU A 177 -11.35 -14.24 28.46
N ALA A 178 -12.23 -13.27 28.24
CA ALA A 178 -13.63 -13.39 28.62
C ALA A 178 -14.34 -14.55 27.90
N ALA A 179 -14.05 -14.72 26.58
CA ALA A 179 -14.61 -15.84 25.81
C ALA A 179 -14.10 -17.22 26.26
N ARG A 180 -12.91 -17.31 26.86
CA ARG A 180 -12.38 -18.58 27.42
C ARG A 180 -12.98 -18.94 28.79
N LEU A 181 -13.58 -17.97 29.47
CA LEU A 181 -14.20 -18.15 30.78
C LEU A 181 -15.69 -18.53 30.69
N LEU A 182 -16.27 -18.42 29.50
CA LEU A 182 -17.65 -18.84 29.19
C LEU A 182 -17.71 -20.29 28.69
#